data_32d36e1cbdedf5e0899b979306d439ea
#
_entry.id   32d36e1cbdedf5e0899b979306d439ea
#
_cell.length_a   1.000
_cell.length_b   1.000
_cell.length_c   1.000
_cell.angle_alpha   90.00
_cell.angle_beta   90.00
_cell.angle_gamma   90.00
#
_symmetry.space_group_name_H-M   'P 1'
#
loop_
_entity.id
_entity.type
_entity.pdbx_description
1 polymer ?
#
loop_
_entity_poly.entity_id
_entity_poly.type
_entity_poly.pdbx_seq_one_letter_code
_entity_poly.pdbx_strand_id
1 'polypeptide(L)'
;MPIPNKIKKNQFFVKIFFMRVNIKSYFTVIFFVLISTFFVWLPFLLRSNFWYGIEIPNSSFEYIYRNYDGPLYIIPAKTFYHKEAIDKIGFELPLPSKYFAAHLPFYPFLIRFFGDIFRIFGFSLVYFKAMIFVNLMATIALTAFFYFLITQFKLSKNPLFLSLVFLFIPKFLVVRSIGAPESMFLLLILLSIYFFEKERYFLAGLFGGLATMTKTPGILLFFAYGLVFLEKILKTKKINWQWMGIFLIPLGLLTVFELYALQYGDFFAYFNTGGFVPMPYPFSVFNFRAKWVGTAWIEEMVFYFFLYGLTVYNLKNSKYRSFFYFSLIFYVAILFVQHKDIPRYSLPLWPMALISFEKFFTSKKFLIVFLLLLPAIYLFAWNFIVYNIMPISNWQPYL
;
A
#
# COMPACT_ATOMS: atom_id res chain seq x y z
N MET A 1 -6.99 -8.28 54.20
CA MET A 1 -7.50 -7.68 52.99
C MET A 1 -6.44 -7.82 51.88
N PRO A 2 -6.68 -8.55 50.83
CA PRO A 2 -5.69 -8.67 49.72
C PRO A 2 -5.94 -7.54 48.71
N ILE A 3 -4.84 -6.89 48.31
CA ILE A 3 -4.79 -5.79 47.33
C ILE A 3 -5.12 -6.35 45.93
N PRO A 4 -5.99 -5.71 45.14
CA PRO A 4 -6.43 -6.25 43.85
C PRO A 4 -5.36 -6.12 42.75
N ASN A 5 -5.21 -7.22 42.04
CA ASN A 5 -4.34 -7.50 40.89
C ASN A 5 -4.57 -6.57 39.65
N LYS A 6 -4.19 -5.31 39.71
CA LYS A 6 -4.29 -4.39 38.54
C LYS A 6 -3.00 -4.27 37.70
N ILE A 7 -1.88 -4.85 38.15
CA ILE A 7 -0.57 -4.69 37.46
C ILE A 7 -0.30 -5.78 36.40
N LYS A 8 -1.11 -6.85 36.35
CA LYS A 8 -0.86 -7.96 35.37
C LYS A 8 -1.32 -7.70 33.93
N LYS A 9 -2.08 -6.64 33.65
CA LYS A 9 -2.59 -6.37 32.27
C LYS A 9 -1.58 -5.74 31.32
N ASN A 10 -0.66 -4.93 31.80
CA ASN A 10 0.30 -4.21 30.93
C ASN A 10 1.52 -5.06 30.52
N GLN A 11 1.94 -6.03 31.30
CA GLN A 11 2.97 -7.00 30.88
C GLN A 11 2.46 -8.01 29.84
N PHE A 12 1.14 -8.12 29.67
CA PHE A 12 0.49 -9.01 28.72
C PHE A 12 0.66 -8.52 27.26
N PHE A 13 0.71 -7.19 27.05
CA PHE A 13 0.83 -6.60 25.70
C PHE A 13 2.20 -6.84 25.06
N VAL A 14 3.28 -6.71 25.82
CA VAL A 14 4.65 -6.94 25.31
C VAL A 14 4.89 -8.45 25.14
N LYS A 15 4.36 -9.28 26.05
CA LYS A 15 4.55 -10.74 26.03
C LYS A 15 3.79 -11.44 24.88
N ILE A 16 2.65 -10.90 24.41
CA ILE A 16 1.88 -11.47 23.29
C ILE A 16 2.59 -11.26 21.95
N PHE A 17 3.26 -10.12 21.76
CA PHE A 17 3.96 -9.81 20.52
C PHE A 17 5.25 -10.66 20.36
N PHE A 18 5.89 -11.06 21.44
CA PHE A 18 7.18 -11.78 21.43
C PHE A 18 7.11 -13.29 21.70
N MET A 19 5.99 -13.87 22.08
CA MET A 19 5.95 -15.21 22.68
C MET A 19 5.94 -16.42 21.73
N ARG A 20 5.94 -16.28 20.40
CA ARG A 20 6.01 -17.45 19.47
C ARG A 20 6.70 -17.19 18.15
N VAL A 21 7.49 -16.15 18.01
CA VAL A 21 8.07 -15.81 16.72
C VAL A 21 9.58 -15.91 16.80
N ASN A 22 10.13 -16.71 15.89
CA ASN A 22 11.58 -16.87 15.79
C ASN A 22 12.22 -15.55 15.37
N ILE A 23 12.94 -14.90 16.29
CA ILE A 23 13.64 -13.62 16.05
C ILE A 23 14.52 -13.69 14.79
N LYS A 24 15.16 -14.83 14.54
CA LYS A 24 15.96 -15.07 13.31
C LYS A 24 15.13 -14.83 12.04
N SER A 25 13.85 -15.24 12.03
CA SER A 25 12.98 -15.02 10.85
C SER A 25 12.67 -13.55 10.61
N TYR A 26 12.53 -12.73 11.66
CA TYR A 26 12.37 -11.28 11.47
C TYR A 26 13.64 -10.62 10.91
N PHE A 27 14.81 -11.00 11.44
CA PHE A 27 16.06 -10.53 10.86
C PHE A 27 16.20 -10.95 9.39
N THR A 28 15.81 -12.17 9.04
CA THR A 28 15.78 -12.63 7.65
C THR A 28 14.85 -11.77 6.80
N VAL A 29 13.64 -11.48 7.27
CA VAL A 29 12.68 -10.61 6.56
C VAL A 29 13.28 -9.22 6.33
N ILE A 30 13.82 -8.59 7.38
CA ILE A 30 14.44 -7.25 7.29
C ILE A 30 15.61 -7.28 6.31
N PHE A 31 16.48 -8.28 6.41
CA PHE A 31 17.61 -8.44 5.51
C PHE A 31 17.16 -8.53 4.05
N PHE A 32 16.16 -9.37 3.73
CA PHE A 32 15.67 -9.50 2.37
C PHE A 32 14.97 -8.24 1.86
N VAL A 33 14.27 -7.50 2.70
CA VAL A 33 13.73 -6.19 2.31
C VAL A 33 14.86 -5.24 1.93
N LEU A 34 15.88 -5.11 2.79
CA LEU A 34 17.00 -4.19 2.57
C LEU A 34 17.82 -4.59 1.34
N ILE A 35 18.25 -5.85 1.25
CA ILE A 35 19.11 -6.29 0.15
C ILE A 35 18.41 -6.24 -1.20
N SER A 36 17.13 -6.65 -1.26
CA SER A 36 16.38 -6.62 -2.52
C SER A 36 16.05 -5.19 -2.96
N THR A 37 15.82 -4.26 -2.03
CA THR A 37 15.65 -2.84 -2.35
C THR A 37 16.96 -2.21 -2.79
N PHE A 38 18.06 -2.49 -2.06
CA PHE A 38 19.40 -2.05 -2.44
C PHE A 38 19.76 -2.50 -3.87
N PHE A 39 19.42 -3.75 -4.22
CA PHE A 39 19.71 -4.27 -5.55
C PHE A 39 18.89 -3.56 -6.65
N VAL A 40 17.66 -3.15 -6.38
CA VAL A 40 16.90 -2.25 -7.28
C VAL A 40 17.60 -0.90 -7.44
N TRP A 41 18.16 -0.34 -6.36
CA TRP A 41 18.84 0.97 -6.38
C TRP A 41 20.24 0.94 -6.97
N LEU A 42 20.85 -0.23 -7.10
CA LEU A 42 22.26 -0.40 -7.44
C LEU A 42 22.70 0.34 -8.71
N PRO A 43 22.02 0.26 -9.88
CA PRO A 43 22.45 1.00 -11.07
C PRO A 43 22.46 2.52 -10.87
N PHE A 44 21.54 3.05 -10.09
CA PHE A 44 21.41 4.49 -9.82
C PHE A 44 22.44 4.97 -8.78
N LEU A 45 22.79 4.15 -7.80
CA LEU A 45 23.87 4.42 -6.84
C LEU A 45 25.25 4.39 -7.49
N LEU A 46 25.48 3.43 -8.40
CA LEU A 46 26.71 3.31 -9.16
C LEU A 46 26.80 4.34 -10.31
N ARG A 47 25.75 5.10 -10.57
CA ARG A 47 25.63 6.03 -11.70
C ARG A 47 25.94 5.38 -13.03
N SER A 48 25.48 4.14 -13.22
CA SER A 48 25.71 3.39 -14.43
C SER A 48 24.80 3.88 -15.56
N ASN A 49 25.37 4.40 -16.64
CA ASN A 49 24.59 4.85 -17.78
C ASN A 49 24.07 3.71 -18.66
N PHE A 50 24.52 2.49 -18.40
CA PHE A 50 24.08 1.28 -19.09
C PHE A 50 24.01 0.11 -18.10
N TRP A 51 22.86 -0.58 -18.04
CA TRP A 51 22.61 -1.66 -17.08
C TRP A 51 21.76 -2.77 -17.69
N TYR A 52 22.37 -3.94 -17.92
CA TYR A 52 21.70 -5.12 -18.52
C TYR A 52 20.85 -4.81 -19.76
N GLY A 53 21.39 -4.05 -20.71
CA GLY A 53 20.68 -3.66 -21.93
C GLY A 53 19.75 -2.45 -21.79
N ILE A 54 19.65 -1.86 -20.59
CA ILE A 54 18.87 -0.66 -20.33
C ILE A 54 19.80 0.56 -20.36
N GLU A 55 19.51 1.53 -21.21
CA GLU A 55 20.17 2.83 -21.22
C GLU A 55 19.58 3.74 -20.15
N ILE A 56 20.43 4.32 -19.30
CA ILE A 56 20.04 5.18 -18.17
C ILE A 56 20.78 6.52 -18.30
N PRO A 57 20.28 7.45 -19.13
CA PRO A 57 20.96 8.72 -19.37
C PRO A 57 21.15 9.53 -18.08
N ASN A 58 22.36 10.02 -17.82
CA ASN A 58 22.70 10.78 -16.60
C ASN A 58 22.29 10.06 -15.30
N SER A 59 22.57 8.76 -15.23
CA SER A 59 22.17 7.90 -14.13
C SER A 59 22.54 8.49 -12.77
N SER A 60 21.56 8.62 -11.91
CA SER A 60 21.71 9.10 -10.53
C SER A 60 20.56 8.60 -9.67
N PHE A 61 20.68 8.77 -8.34
CA PHE A 61 19.61 8.39 -7.41
C PHE A 61 18.34 9.24 -7.59
N GLU A 62 18.40 10.30 -8.37
CA GLU A 62 17.23 11.11 -8.74
C GLU A 62 16.15 10.30 -9.48
N TYR A 63 16.51 9.27 -10.23
CA TYR A 63 15.55 8.35 -10.85
C TYR A 63 14.58 7.76 -9.82
N ILE A 64 15.07 7.43 -8.62
CA ILE A 64 14.25 6.92 -7.51
C ILE A 64 13.37 8.02 -6.94
N TYR A 65 13.91 9.24 -6.78
CA TYR A 65 13.17 10.39 -6.25
C TYR A 65 12.08 10.89 -7.20
N ARG A 66 12.34 10.87 -8.51
CA ARG A 66 11.45 11.40 -9.57
C ARG A 66 10.44 10.37 -10.06
N ASN A 67 10.50 9.13 -9.56
CA ASN A 67 9.70 8.07 -10.13
C ASN A 67 8.21 8.27 -9.82
N TYR A 68 7.38 8.12 -10.86
CA TYR A 68 5.92 8.09 -10.75
C TYR A 68 5.35 9.34 -10.08
N ASP A 69 4.38 9.16 -9.15
CA ASP A 69 3.73 10.24 -8.41
C ASP A 69 4.53 10.69 -7.17
N GLY A 70 5.72 10.12 -6.92
CA GLY A 70 6.51 10.41 -5.72
C GLY A 70 6.67 11.89 -5.42
N PRO A 71 7.18 12.71 -6.35
CA PRO A 71 7.32 14.15 -6.16
C PRO A 71 6.00 14.87 -5.81
N LEU A 72 4.87 14.40 -6.32
CA LEU A 72 3.56 15.00 -6.04
C LEU A 72 3.11 14.86 -4.59
N TYR A 73 3.62 13.86 -3.84
CA TYR A 73 3.40 13.76 -2.39
C TYR A 73 4.22 14.76 -1.58
N ILE A 74 5.34 15.26 -2.12
CA ILE A 74 6.18 16.24 -1.43
C ILE A 74 5.47 17.59 -1.30
N ILE A 75 4.68 17.98 -2.30
CA ILE A 75 3.98 19.26 -2.27
C ILE A 75 2.97 19.34 -1.11
N PRO A 76 2.03 18.41 -0.93
CA PRO A 76 1.19 18.38 0.26
C PRO A 76 2.00 18.27 1.57
N ALA A 77 3.12 17.55 1.57
CA ALA A 77 3.98 17.46 2.75
C ALA A 77 4.58 18.82 3.13
N LYS A 78 4.98 19.64 2.14
CA LYS A 78 5.51 21.01 2.36
C LYS A 78 4.42 22.00 2.75
N THR A 79 3.28 21.99 2.04
CA THR A 79 2.26 23.04 2.09
C THR A 79 1.09 22.71 2.99
N PHE A 80 0.95 21.45 3.41
CA PHE A 80 -0.21 20.95 4.15
C PHE A 80 -1.54 21.24 3.44
N TYR A 81 -1.52 21.15 2.09
CA TYR A 81 -2.63 21.45 1.18
C TYR A 81 -3.08 22.93 1.15
N HIS A 82 -2.31 23.84 1.77
CA HIS A 82 -2.68 25.25 1.77
C HIS A 82 -2.63 25.81 0.35
N LYS A 83 -3.79 26.17 -0.21
CA LYS A 83 -3.94 26.55 -1.61
C LYS A 83 -2.98 27.66 -2.03
N GLU A 84 -2.91 28.76 -1.26
CA GLU A 84 -2.04 29.90 -1.58
C GLU A 84 -0.55 29.53 -1.54
N ALA A 85 -0.16 28.60 -0.64
CA ALA A 85 1.20 28.12 -0.59
C ALA A 85 1.56 27.27 -1.81
N ILE A 86 0.62 26.43 -2.28
CA ILE A 86 0.77 25.63 -3.52
C ILE A 86 0.89 26.55 -4.73
N ASP A 87 0.00 27.56 -4.85
CA ASP A 87 -0.03 28.50 -5.99
C ASP A 87 1.27 29.33 -6.07
N LYS A 88 1.92 29.62 -4.92
CA LYS A 88 3.22 30.34 -4.85
C LYS A 88 4.44 29.51 -5.23
N ILE A 89 4.34 28.18 -5.22
CA ILE A 89 5.50 27.28 -5.47
C ILE A 89 6.00 27.38 -6.93
N GLY A 90 5.16 27.76 -7.87
CA GLY A 90 5.56 27.95 -9.28
C GLY A 90 5.87 26.64 -10.00
N PHE A 91 4.84 25.82 -10.25
CA PHE A 91 5.00 24.58 -11.01
C PHE A 91 5.21 24.85 -12.50
N GLU A 92 6.13 24.12 -13.11
CA GLU A 92 6.24 24.02 -14.57
C GLU A 92 5.09 23.20 -15.18
N LEU A 93 4.57 22.23 -14.43
CA LEU A 93 3.39 21.47 -14.87
C LEU A 93 2.13 22.31 -14.60
N PRO A 94 1.23 22.47 -15.57
CA PRO A 94 0.00 23.23 -15.41
C PRO A 94 -1.02 22.46 -14.55
N LEU A 95 -0.65 22.14 -13.30
CA LEU A 95 -1.50 21.43 -12.36
C LEU A 95 -2.18 22.45 -11.43
N PRO A 96 -3.51 22.51 -11.39
CA PRO A 96 -4.22 23.35 -10.44
C PRO A 96 -3.94 22.89 -9.00
N SER A 97 -3.94 23.81 -8.04
CA SER A 97 -3.69 23.47 -6.62
C SER A 97 -4.59 22.35 -6.09
N LYS A 98 -5.84 22.28 -6.53
CA LYS A 98 -6.77 21.19 -6.19
C LYS A 98 -6.32 19.81 -6.67
N TYR A 99 -5.44 19.70 -7.67
CA TYR A 99 -4.93 18.42 -8.15
C TYR A 99 -4.28 17.60 -7.02
N PHE A 100 -3.65 18.29 -6.07
CA PHE A 100 -2.98 17.62 -4.95
C PHE A 100 -3.95 16.94 -3.96
N ALA A 101 -5.25 17.21 -4.05
CA ALA A 101 -6.26 16.45 -3.31
C ALA A 101 -6.32 14.96 -3.73
N ALA A 102 -5.76 14.58 -4.89
CA ALA A 102 -5.59 13.18 -5.28
C ALA A 102 -4.58 12.42 -4.39
N HIS A 103 -3.70 13.14 -3.68
CA HIS A 103 -2.63 12.60 -2.84
C HIS A 103 -3.03 12.71 -1.36
N LEU A 104 -3.67 11.69 -0.81
CA LEU A 104 -4.31 11.72 0.51
C LEU A 104 -3.31 11.96 1.66
N PRO A 105 -3.74 12.58 2.79
CA PRO A 105 -2.87 13.30 3.71
C PRO A 105 -1.98 12.43 4.59
N PHE A 106 -2.28 11.15 4.84
CA PHE A 106 -1.52 10.38 5.83
C PHE A 106 -0.06 10.15 5.40
N TYR A 107 0.17 9.82 4.13
CA TYR A 107 1.54 9.63 3.62
C TYR A 107 2.33 10.95 3.54
N PRO A 108 1.80 12.07 2.97
CA PRO A 108 2.42 13.39 3.07
C PRO A 108 2.70 13.85 4.51
N PHE A 109 1.82 13.58 5.47
CA PHE A 109 2.04 13.89 6.87
C PHE A 109 3.30 13.18 7.43
N LEU A 110 3.47 11.90 7.13
CA LEU A 110 4.66 11.16 7.53
C LEU A 110 5.93 11.68 6.84
N ILE A 111 5.85 12.02 5.55
CA ILE A 111 6.96 12.65 4.81
C ILE A 111 7.37 13.95 5.50
N ARG A 112 6.41 14.80 5.87
CA ARG A 112 6.68 16.05 6.59
C ARG A 112 7.33 15.77 7.94
N PHE A 113 6.74 14.90 8.74
CA PHE A 113 7.23 14.56 10.07
C PHE A 113 8.70 14.12 10.04
N PHE A 114 9.06 13.17 9.19
CA PHE A 114 10.45 12.72 9.07
C PHE A 114 11.33 13.74 8.34
N GLY A 115 10.79 14.51 7.41
CA GLY A 115 11.49 15.60 6.73
C GLY A 115 11.95 16.68 7.73
N ASP A 116 11.08 17.05 8.65
CA ASP A 116 11.41 18.03 9.70
C ASP A 116 12.48 17.48 10.67
N ILE A 117 12.41 16.18 11.01
CA ILE A 117 13.48 15.51 11.77
C ILE A 117 14.80 15.54 10.98
N PHE A 118 14.81 15.17 9.71
CA PHE A 118 16.02 15.16 8.88
C PHE A 118 16.61 16.56 8.70
N ARG A 119 15.78 17.61 8.69
CA ARG A 119 16.24 19.01 8.67
C ARG A 119 17.01 19.36 9.92
N ILE A 120 16.56 18.92 11.10
CA ILE A 120 17.28 19.14 12.38
C ILE A 120 18.68 18.52 12.34
N PHE A 121 18.84 17.38 11.67
CA PHE A 121 20.14 16.72 11.51
C PHE A 121 20.98 17.27 10.32
N GLY A 122 20.55 18.34 9.66
CA GLY A 122 21.30 19.00 8.59
C GLY A 122 21.32 18.25 7.25
N PHE A 123 20.40 17.31 7.00
CA PHE A 123 20.33 16.65 5.71
C PHE A 123 19.85 17.60 4.61
N SER A 124 20.40 17.45 3.41
CA SER A 124 19.84 18.02 2.17
C SER A 124 18.69 17.16 1.62
N LEU A 125 17.85 17.71 0.73
CA LEU A 125 16.77 16.99 0.07
C LEU A 125 15.85 16.27 1.06
N VAL A 126 15.52 16.92 2.17
CA VAL A 126 14.89 16.32 3.35
C VAL A 126 13.59 15.58 3.01
N TYR A 127 12.71 16.17 2.21
CA TYR A 127 11.42 15.56 1.88
C TYR A 127 11.57 14.36 0.95
N PHE A 128 12.50 14.40 -0.02
CA PHE A 128 12.80 13.23 -0.87
C PHE A 128 13.35 12.07 -0.05
N LYS A 129 14.32 12.35 0.83
CA LYS A 129 14.89 11.32 1.73
C LYS A 129 13.84 10.77 2.69
N ALA A 130 13.01 11.64 3.27
CA ALA A 130 11.91 11.23 4.14
C ALA A 130 10.88 10.36 3.40
N MET A 131 10.52 10.71 2.17
CA MET A 131 9.60 9.95 1.33
C MET A 131 10.08 8.50 1.12
N ILE A 132 11.35 8.33 0.74
CA ILE A 132 11.96 7.00 0.55
C ILE A 132 12.09 6.27 1.88
N PHE A 133 12.50 6.96 2.94
CA PHE A 133 12.62 6.40 4.29
C PHE A 133 11.27 5.87 4.80
N VAL A 134 10.21 6.67 4.71
CA VAL A 134 8.85 6.27 5.13
C VAL A 134 8.39 5.02 4.39
N ASN A 135 8.59 4.97 3.05
CA ASN A 135 8.20 3.80 2.28
C ASN A 135 9.04 2.56 2.63
N LEU A 136 10.35 2.71 2.84
CA LEU A 136 11.23 1.61 3.25
C LEU A 136 10.83 1.06 4.63
N MET A 137 10.60 1.94 5.60
CA MET A 137 10.15 1.54 6.94
C MET A 137 8.78 0.88 6.92
N ALA A 138 7.85 1.42 6.12
CA ALA A 138 6.55 0.81 5.89
C ALA A 138 6.67 -0.59 5.25
N THR A 139 7.60 -0.78 4.31
CA THR A 139 7.85 -2.08 3.67
C THR A 139 8.41 -3.11 4.65
N ILE A 140 9.35 -2.71 5.51
CA ILE A 140 9.89 -3.56 6.57
C ILE A 140 8.76 -3.97 7.53
N ALA A 141 7.99 -2.99 8.01
CA ALA A 141 6.88 -3.22 8.92
C ALA A 141 5.79 -4.11 8.29
N LEU A 142 5.42 -3.85 7.03
CA LEU A 142 4.46 -4.64 6.28
C LEU A 142 4.88 -6.11 6.15
N THR A 143 6.11 -6.35 5.72
CA THR A 143 6.58 -7.74 5.48
C THR A 143 6.74 -8.50 6.77
N ALA A 144 7.28 -7.84 7.81
CA ALA A 144 7.37 -8.40 9.16
C ALA A 144 5.97 -8.70 9.73
N PHE A 145 5.02 -7.80 9.53
CA PHE A 145 3.64 -7.99 9.98
C PHE A 145 2.92 -9.08 9.19
N PHE A 146 3.13 -9.18 7.88
CA PHE A 146 2.57 -10.27 7.06
C PHE A 146 3.09 -11.63 7.52
N TYR A 147 4.41 -11.75 7.77
CA TYR A 147 4.99 -12.95 8.37
C TYR A 147 4.34 -13.27 9.73
N PHE A 148 4.17 -12.28 10.61
CA PHE A 148 3.48 -12.43 11.89
C PHE A 148 2.04 -12.91 11.71
N LEU A 149 1.26 -12.28 10.85
CA LEU A 149 -0.15 -12.60 10.59
C LEU A 149 -0.31 -14.05 10.12
N ILE A 150 0.48 -14.47 9.11
CA ILE A 150 0.46 -15.84 8.58
C ILE A 150 0.77 -16.86 9.68
N THR A 151 1.77 -16.55 10.52
CA THR A 151 2.20 -17.42 11.62
C THR A 151 1.13 -17.52 12.70
N GLN A 152 0.57 -16.37 13.12
CA GLN A 152 -0.45 -16.32 14.18
C GLN A 152 -1.75 -17.03 13.79
N PHE A 153 -2.16 -16.88 12.54
CA PHE A 153 -3.37 -17.53 12.05
C PHE A 153 -3.11 -18.94 11.49
N LYS A 154 -1.85 -19.40 11.49
CA LYS A 154 -1.44 -20.72 10.97
C LYS A 154 -1.88 -20.93 9.51
N LEU A 155 -1.64 -19.92 8.67
CA LEU A 155 -2.11 -19.90 7.28
C LEU A 155 -1.13 -20.53 6.30
N SER A 156 0.10 -20.82 6.72
CA SER A 156 1.13 -21.48 5.90
C SER A 156 1.98 -22.42 6.73
N LYS A 157 2.48 -23.47 6.08
CA LYS A 157 3.53 -24.34 6.62
C LYS A 157 4.92 -23.70 6.50
N ASN A 158 5.09 -22.76 5.59
CA ASN A 158 6.34 -22.02 5.39
C ASN A 158 6.07 -20.49 5.32
N PRO A 159 5.70 -19.87 6.48
CA PRO A 159 5.31 -18.46 6.51
C PRO A 159 6.43 -17.52 6.11
N LEU A 160 7.69 -17.84 6.42
CA LEU A 160 8.84 -17.03 6.04
C LEU A 160 8.97 -16.95 4.51
N PHE A 161 8.98 -18.10 3.85
CA PHE A 161 9.13 -18.15 2.39
C PHE A 161 7.97 -17.42 1.69
N LEU A 162 6.72 -17.64 2.15
CA LEU A 162 5.56 -16.95 1.58
C LEU A 162 5.66 -15.42 1.72
N SER A 163 6.20 -14.94 2.86
CA SER A 163 6.44 -13.51 3.07
C SER A 163 7.55 -12.96 2.17
N LEU A 164 8.58 -13.78 1.87
CA LEU A 164 9.63 -13.39 0.93
C LEU A 164 9.11 -13.35 -0.51
N VAL A 165 8.27 -14.30 -0.93
CA VAL A 165 7.64 -14.27 -2.26
C VAL A 165 6.84 -12.98 -2.45
N PHE A 166 6.15 -12.49 -1.41
CA PHE A 166 5.43 -11.23 -1.47
C PHE A 166 6.31 -10.05 -1.88
N LEU A 167 7.56 -9.99 -1.42
CA LEU A 167 8.51 -8.92 -1.75
C LEU A 167 8.83 -8.82 -3.25
N PHE A 168 8.71 -9.92 -3.97
CA PHE A 168 9.14 -10.02 -5.37
C PHE A 168 7.97 -10.03 -6.36
N ILE A 169 6.75 -9.73 -5.93
CA ILE A 169 5.67 -9.42 -6.85
C ILE A 169 6.10 -8.22 -7.70
N PRO A 170 6.16 -8.35 -9.04
CA PRO A 170 6.88 -7.37 -9.88
C PRO A 170 6.47 -5.92 -9.63
N LYS A 171 5.18 -5.62 -9.64
CA LYS A 171 4.69 -4.26 -9.36
C LYS A 171 4.98 -3.81 -7.93
N PHE A 172 4.90 -4.73 -6.95
CA PHE A 172 5.21 -4.40 -5.56
C PHE A 172 6.70 -4.12 -5.38
N LEU A 173 7.59 -4.89 -6.03
CA LEU A 173 9.03 -4.63 -6.01
C LEU A 173 9.34 -3.20 -6.45
N VAL A 174 8.67 -2.70 -7.50
CA VAL A 174 8.83 -1.30 -7.95
C VAL A 174 8.34 -0.33 -6.89
N VAL A 175 7.04 -0.37 -6.53
CA VAL A 175 6.44 0.67 -5.70
C VAL A 175 7.00 0.72 -4.28
N ARG A 176 7.49 -0.39 -3.73
CA ARG A 176 8.17 -0.40 -2.43
C ARG A 176 9.59 0.14 -2.46
N SER A 177 10.18 0.30 -3.66
CA SER A 177 11.55 0.78 -3.84
C SER A 177 11.64 2.26 -4.23
N ILE A 178 10.52 2.94 -4.42
CA ILE A 178 10.41 4.36 -4.80
C ILE A 178 9.57 5.14 -3.79
N GLY A 179 9.31 6.42 -4.04
CA GLY A 179 8.41 7.24 -3.22
C GLY A 179 6.93 6.94 -3.50
N ALA A 180 6.35 5.97 -2.77
CA ALA A 180 4.98 5.54 -3.01
C ALA A 180 4.28 5.09 -1.70
N PRO A 181 2.95 5.31 -1.55
CA PRO A 181 2.20 5.04 -0.32
C PRO A 181 1.77 3.58 -0.17
N GLU A 182 2.00 2.72 -1.17
CA GLU A 182 1.43 1.37 -1.25
C GLU A 182 1.83 0.48 -0.08
N SER A 183 3.09 0.51 0.35
CA SER A 183 3.54 -0.30 1.49
C SER A 183 2.83 0.09 2.78
N MET A 184 2.67 1.40 3.03
CA MET A 184 1.93 1.92 4.19
C MET A 184 0.47 1.54 4.12
N PHE A 185 -0.16 1.70 2.96
CA PHE A 185 -1.56 1.33 2.73
C PHE A 185 -1.82 -0.16 3.01
N LEU A 186 -0.97 -1.04 2.47
CA LEU A 186 -1.06 -2.47 2.68
C LEU A 186 -0.86 -2.87 4.14
N LEU A 187 0.11 -2.25 4.83
CA LEU A 187 0.33 -2.48 6.26
C LEU A 187 -0.92 -2.15 7.08
N LEU A 188 -1.51 -0.99 6.83
CA LEU A 188 -2.70 -0.52 7.55
C LEU A 188 -3.92 -1.42 7.29
N ILE A 189 -4.11 -1.89 6.05
CA ILE A 189 -5.13 -2.89 5.71
C ILE A 189 -4.93 -4.18 6.50
N LEU A 190 -3.71 -4.75 6.50
CA LEU A 190 -3.45 -6.00 7.19
C LEU A 190 -3.59 -5.87 8.72
N LEU A 191 -3.16 -4.73 9.30
CA LEU A 191 -3.39 -4.41 10.71
C LEU A 191 -4.88 -4.35 11.02
N SER A 192 -5.66 -3.65 10.20
CA SER A 192 -7.11 -3.55 10.36
C SER A 192 -7.77 -4.94 10.34
N ILE A 193 -7.45 -5.75 9.34
CA ILE A 193 -7.99 -7.12 9.21
C ILE A 193 -7.58 -8.00 10.42
N TYR A 194 -6.33 -7.91 10.86
CA TYR A 194 -5.85 -8.66 12.02
C TYR A 194 -6.62 -8.32 13.29
N PHE A 195 -6.78 -7.01 13.59
CA PHE A 195 -7.52 -6.59 14.78
C PHE A 195 -9.00 -6.89 14.67
N PHE A 196 -9.58 -6.86 13.47
CA PHE A 196 -10.95 -7.28 13.24
C PHE A 196 -11.16 -8.76 13.59
N GLU A 197 -10.30 -9.65 13.12
CA GLU A 197 -10.36 -11.09 13.44
C GLU A 197 -10.02 -11.40 14.91
N LYS A 198 -9.37 -10.47 15.62
CA LYS A 198 -9.17 -10.51 17.08
C LYS A 198 -10.31 -9.85 17.87
N GLU A 199 -11.41 -9.50 17.20
CA GLU A 199 -12.58 -8.83 17.79
C GLU A 199 -12.27 -7.50 18.50
N ARG A 200 -11.14 -6.86 18.11
CA ARG A 200 -10.74 -5.53 18.57
C ARG A 200 -11.18 -4.46 17.55
N TYR A 201 -12.49 -4.27 17.46
CA TYR A 201 -13.10 -3.49 16.38
C TYR A 201 -12.71 -2.01 16.39
N PHE A 202 -12.43 -1.43 17.55
CA PHE A 202 -11.90 -0.06 17.63
C PHE A 202 -10.53 0.06 16.92
N LEU A 203 -9.60 -0.85 17.22
CA LEU A 203 -8.28 -0.86 16.55
C LEU A 203 -8.40 -1.19 15.06
N ALA A 204 -9.30 -2.11 14.71
CA ALA A 204 -9.60 -2.40 13.31
C ALA A 204 -10.08 -1.15 12.57
N GLY A 205 -11.01 -0.41 13.17
CA GLY A 205 -11.51 0.85 12.64
C GLY A 205 -10.44 1.93 12.55
N LEU A 206 -9.61 2.08 13.59
CA LEU A 206 -8.51 3.06 13.61
C LEU A 206 -7.53 2.82 12.46
N PHE A 207 -7.01 1.59 12.31
CA PHE A 207 -6.09 1.28 11.21
C PHE A 207 -6.77 1.33 9.84
N GLY A 208 -8.04 0.94 9.75
CA GLY A 208 -8.83 1.10 8.54
C GLY A 208 -9.07 2.57 8.17
N GLY A 209 -9.30 3.44 9.14
CA GLY A 209 -9.40 4.89 8.96
C GLY A 209 -8.09 5.50 8.44
N LEU A 210 -6.95 5.13 9.05
CA LEU A 210 -5.63 5.54 8.56
C LEU A 210 -5.34 5.01 7.14
N ALA A 211 -5.78 3.78 6.82
CA ALA A 211 -5.70 3.25 5.46
C ALA A 211 -6.50 4.11 4.48
N THR A 212 -7.70 4.54 4.85
CA THR A 212 -8.55 5.42 4.04
C THR A 212 -7.92 6.80 3.84
N MET A 213 -7.26 7.34 4.88
CA MET A 213 -6.48 8.59 4.80
C MET A 213 -5.18 8.44 4.00
N THR A 214 -4.74 7.21 3.69
CA THR A 214 -3.59 6.93 2.83
C THR A 214 -4.01 6.76 1.37
N LYS A 215 -5.08 5.99 1.13
CA LYS A 215 -5.68 5.76 -0.20
C LYS A 215 -7.17 5.49 -0.02
N THR A 216 -8.01 6.14 -0.85
CA THR A 216 -9.47 6.02 -0.78
C THR A 216 -10.02 4.59 -0.77
N PRO A 217 -9.42 3.57 -1.48
CA PRO A 217 -9.92 2.20 -1.40
C PRO A 217 -9.86 1.57 0.01
N GLY A 218 -9.23 2.21 0.99
CA GLY A 218 -9.32 1.80 2.39
C GLY A 218 -10.76 1.73 2.92
N ILE A 219 -11.67 2.54 2.37
CA ILE A 219 -13.11 2.51 2.71
C ILE A 219 -13.76 1.15 2.44
N LEU A 220 -13.21 0.34 1.54
CA LEU A 220 -13.74 -0.99 1.21
C LEU A 220 -13.69 -1.96 2.39
N LEU A 221 -12.80 -1.72 3.37
CA LEU A 221 -12.78 -2.46 4.63
C LEU A 221 -14.11 -2.30 5.41
N PHE A 222 -14.70 -1.10 5.41
CA PHE A 222 -15.97 -0.84 6.08
C PHE A 222 -17.09 -1.73 5.52
N PHE A 223 -17.20 -1.80 4.19
CA PHE A 223 -18.20 -2.64 3.54
C PHE A 223 -17.93 -4.13 3.78
N ALA A 224 -16.66 -4.55 3.73
CA ALA A 224 -16.28 -5.94 4.01
C ALA A 224 -16.66 -6.34 5.45
N TYR A 225 -16.39 -5.50 6.43
CA TYR A 225 -16.74 -5.76 7.83
C TYR A 225 -18.26 -5.71 8.05
N GLY A 226 -18.96 -4.80 7.37
CA GLY A 226 -20.42 -4.74 7.36
C GLY A 226 -21.03 -6.06 6.93
N LEU A 227 -20.50 -6.69 5.87
CA LEU A 227 -20.96 -8.00 5.41
C LEU A 227 -20.67 -9.12 6.42
N VAL A 228 -19.51 -9.08 7.11
CA VAL A 228 -19.24 -10.04 8.20
C VAL A 228 -20.24 -9.87 9.33
N PHE A 229 -20.57 -8.65 9.71
CA PHE A 229 -21.54 -8.39 10.78
C PHE A 229 -22.95 -8.80 10.34
N LEU A 230 -23.32 -8.50 9.11
CA LEU A 230 -24.61 -8.97 8.56
C LEU A 230 -24.73 -10.49 8.63
N GLU A 231 -23.69 -11.23 8.21
CA GLU A 231 -23.64 -12.68 8.33
C GLU A 231 -23.78 -13.14 9.80
N LYS A 232 -23.08 -12.47 10.73
CA LYS A 232 -23.18 -12.77 12.18
C LYS A 232 -24.61 -12.51 12.70
N ILE A 233 -25.25 -11.39 12.35
CA ILE A 233 -26.61 -11.04 12.75
C ILE A 233 -27.60 -12.07 12.24
N LEU A 234 -27.51 -12.45 10.98
CA LEU A 234 -28.41 -13.46 10.37
C LEU A 234 -28.33 -14.80 11.08
N LYS A 235 -27.10 -15.21 11.51
CA LYS A 235 -26.86 -16.48 12.20
C LYS A 235 -27.23 -16.45 13.68
N THR A 236 -26.93 -15.36 14.39
CA THR A 236 -27.00 -15.32 15.85
C THR A 236 -28.16 -14.50 16.37
N LYS A 237 -28.77 -13.64 15.52
CA LYS A 237 -29.79 -12.64 15.89
C LYS A 237 -29.33 -11.64 16.99
N LYS A 238 -28.02 -11.49 17.18
CA LYS A 238 -27.41 -10.62 18.20
C LYS A 238 -26.60 -9.50 17.56
N ILE A 239 -26.66 -8.31 18.16
CA ILE A 239 -25.85 -7.15 17.81
C ILE A 239 -24.89 -6.87 18.96
N ASN A 240 -23.64 -6.55 18.63
CA ASN A 240 -22.62 -6.16 19.61
C ASN A 240 -22.24 -4.70 19.39
N TRP A 241 -22.40 -3.85 20.41
CA TRP A 241 -22.05 -2.43 20.35
C TRP A 241 -20.58 -2.15 20.04
N GLN A 242 -19.67 -3.08 20.35
CA GLN A 242 -18.25 -2.96 20.01
C GLN A 242 -18.03 -2.85 18.49
N TRP A 243 -18.97 -3.32 17.67
CA TRP A 243 -18.92 -3.21 16.20
C TRP A 243 -18.91 -1.76 15.72
N MET A 244 -19.41 -0.83 16.53
CA MET A 244 -19.35 0.60 16.21
C MET A 244 -17.92 1.10 15.96
N GLY A 245 -16.91 0.41 16.48
CA GLY A 245 -15.51 0.77 16.23
C GLY A 245 -15.13 0.84 14.74
N ILE A 246 -15.80 0.08 13.84
CA ILE A 246 -15.51 0.15 12.40
C ILE A 246 -15.92 1.49 11.75
N PHE A 247 -16.79 2.28 12.39
CA PHE A 247 -17.18 3.60 11.86
C PHE A 247 -16.01 4.60 11.85
N LEU A 248 -14.89 4.30 12.52
CA LEU A 248 -13.66 5.07 12.36
C LEU A 248 -13.11 5.01 10.92
N ILE A 249 -13.49 3.98 10.12
CA ILE A 249 -13.07 3.88 8.72
C ILE A 249 -13.68 4.99 7.87
N PRO A 250 -15.02 5.14 7.76
CA PRO A 250 -15.61 6.26 7.05
C PRO A 250 -15.30 7.61 7.70
N LEU A 251 -15.11 7.68 9.01
CA LEU A 251 -14.69 8.90 9.69
C LEU A 251 -13.32 9.37 9.20
N GLY A 252 -12.37 8.44 8.94
CA GLY A 252 -11.07 8.76 8.32
C GLY A 252 -11.24 9.44 6.96
N LEU A 253 -12.17 8.97 6.11
CA LEU A 253 -12.45 9.60 4.81
C LEU A 253 -13.10 10.99 4.98
N LEU A 254 -14.06 11.10 5.90
CA LEU A 254 -14.71 12.38 6.21
C LEU A 254 -13.70 13.42 6.72
N THR A 255 -12.72 12.99 7.54
CA THR A 255 -11.63 13.87 8.00
C THR A 255 -10.79 14.39 6.84
N VAL A 256 -10.53 13.57 5.81
CA VAL A 256 -9.84 14.01 4.59
C VAL A 256 -10.67 15.05 3.84
N PHE A 257 -11.97 14.82 3.67
CA PHE A 257 -12.85 15.74 2.96
C PHE A 257 -13.01 17.07 3.71
N GLU A 258 -13.08 17.02 5.04
CA GLU A 258 -13.10 18.22 5.87
C GLU A 258 -11.80 19.02 5.74
N LEU A 259 -10.64 18.35 5.77
CA LEU A 259 -9.37 19.01 5.48
C LEU A 259 -9.40 19.74 4.12
N TYR A 260 -9.98 19.12 3.09
CA TYR A 260 -10.07 19.74 1.77
C TYR A 260 -11.10 20.89 1.73
N ALA A 261 -12.20 20.79 2.47
CA ALA A 261 -13.12 21.91 2.65
C ALA A 261 -12.40 23.13 3.24
N LEU A 262 -11.58 22.90 4.29
CA LEU A 262 -10.80 23.95 4.95
C LEU A 262 -9.71 24.56 4.05
N GLN A 263 -9.00 23.73 3.28
CA GLN A 263 -7.82 24.15 2.50
C GLN A 263 -8.16 24.67 1.09
N TYR A 264 -9.18 24.09 0.48
CA TYR A 264 -9.57 24.38 -0.91
C TYR A 264 -10.94 25.04 -1.04
N GLY A 265 -11.71 25.13 0.05
CA GLY A 265 -13.12 25.55 0.00
C GLY A 265 -14.01 24.54 -0.74
N ASP A 266 -13.59 23.28 -0.83
CA ASP A 266 -14.27 22.24 -1.62
C ASP A 266 -14.18 20.88 -0.91
N PHE A 267 -15.26 20.47 -0.24
CA PHE A 267 -15.35 19.21 0.47
C PHE A 267 -15.13 17.99 -0.46
N PHE A 268 -15.54 18.09 -1.72
CA PHE A 268 -15.41 17.05 -2.71
C PHE A 268 -14.21 17.24 -3.65
N ALA A 269 -13.19 18.02 -3.24
CA ALA A 269 -12.01 18.30 -4.05
C ALA A 269 -11.35 17.03 -4.61
N TYR A 270 -11.31 15.94 -3.86
CA TYR A 270 -10.79 14.65 -4.33
C TYR A 270 -11.44 14.19 -5.65
N PHE A 271 -12.76 14.27 -5.75
CA PHE A 271 -13.50 13.81 -6.94
C PHE A 271 -13.33 14.75 -8.13
N ASN A 272 -12.96 16.00 -7.87
CA ASN A 272 -12.75 17.03 -8.90
C ASN A 272 -11.32 17.03 -9.47
N THR A 273 -10.43 16.12 -8.99
CA THR A 273 -9.03 16.05 -9.45
C THR A 273 -8.83 15.28 -10.74
N GLY A 274 -9.82 14.55 -11.22
CA GLY A 274 -9.68 13.57 -12.31
C GLY A 274 -8.95 12.28 -11.92
N GLY A 275 -8.51 12.15 -10.66
CA GLY A 275 -7.85 10.93 -10.14
C GLY A 275 -8.81 9.80 -9.76
N PHE A 276 -10.12 10.04 -9.85
CA PHE A 276 -11.11 9.01 -9.58
C PHE A 276 -11.31 8.14 -10.83
N VAL A 277 -10.87 6.91 -10.77
CA VAL A 277 -10.80 5.99 -11.91
C VAL A 277 -11.91 4.93 -12.01
N PRO A 278 -12.82 4.71 -11.03
CA PRO A 278 -13.94 3.80 -11.19
C PRO A 278 -14.96 4.31 -12.20
N MET A 279 -15.47 3.40 -13.01
CA MET A 279 -16.51 3.63 -14.01
C MET A 279 -17.80 2.91 -13.61
N PRO A 280 -18.97 3.29 -14.14
CA PRO A 280 -20.26 2.68 -13.76
C PRO A 280 -20.50 1.28 -14.34
N TYR A 281 -19.53 0.68 -15.03
CA TYR A 281 -19.63 -0.64 -15.64
C TYR A 281 -18.35 -1.47 -15.38
N PRO A 282 -18.49 -2.79 -15.20
CA PRO A 282 -17.34 -3.68 -14.94
C PRO A 282 -16.51 -3.87 -16.21
N PHE A 283 -15.26 -4.33 -16.02
CA PHE A 283 -14.26 -4.56 -17.07
C PHE A 283 -13.93 -3.32 -17.91
N SER A 284 -14.13 -2.15 -17.31
CA SER A 284 -13.92 -0.86 -17.97
C SER A 284 -12.46 -0.64 -18.41
N VAL A 285 -11.51 -1.37 -17.84
CA VAL A 285 -10.10 -1.37 -18.27
C VAL A 285 -9.93 -1.73 -19.75
N PHE A 286 -10.83 -2.53 -20.32
CA PHE A 286 -10.79 -2.90 -21.74
C PHE A 286 -11.39 -1.85 -22.68
N ASN A 287 -11.79 -0.70 -22.17
CA ASN A 287 -12.18 0.44 -23.01
C ASN A 287 -10.93 1.16 -23.56
N PHE A 288 -10.45 0.72 -24.72
CA PHE A 288 -9.25 1.27 -25.37
C PHE A 288 -9.40 2.71 -25.88
N ARG A 289 -10.61 3.29 -25.87
CA ARG A 289 -10.85 4.69 -26.19
C ARG A 289 -10.46 5.64 -25.07
N ALA A 290 -10.33 5.14 -23.83
CA ALA A 290 -9.88 5.94 -22.71
C ALA A 290 -8.40 6.29 -22.87
N LYS A 291 -8.05 7.60 -22.81
CA LYS A 291 -6.70 8.12 -23.06
C LYS A 291 -5.61 7.48 -22.22
N TRP A 292 -5.91 7.14 -21.00
CA TRP A 292 -4.97 6.58 -20.01
C TRP A 292 -4.93 5.05 -19.98
N VAL A 293 -5.84 4.37 -20.66
CA VAL A 293 -5.72 2.94 -20.96
C VAL A 293 -4.75 2.76 -22.13
N GLY A 294 -4.80 3.67 -23.11
CA GLY A 294 -3.96 3.65 -24.30
C GLY A 294 -4.35 2.54 -25.28
N THR A 295 -3.44 2.22 -26.20
CA THR A 295 -3.58 1.17 -27.22
C THR A 295 -2.88 -0.12 -26.82
N ALA A 296 -2.41 -0.25 -25.58
CA ALA A 296 -1.78 -1.45 -25.09
C ALA A 296 -2.79 -2.61 -25.04
N TRP A 297 -2.39 -3.74 -25.56
CA TRP A 297 -3.15 -4.99 -25.46
C TRP A 297 -2.96 -5.55 -24.05
N ILE A 298 -3.76 -5.11 -23.10
CA ILE A 298 -3.63 -5.40 -21.67
C ILE A 298 -4.19 -6.80 -21.31
N GLU A 299 -3.81 -7.80 -22.08
CA GLU A 299 -4.19 -9.21 -21.90
C GLU A 299 -3.90 -9.72 -20.48
N GLU A 300 -2.80 -9.27 -19.88
CA GLU A 300 -2.42 -9.62 -18.52
C GLU A 300 -3.49 -9.27 -17.47
N MET A 301 -4.39 -8.34 -17.76
CA MET A 301 -5.50 -8.00 -16.85
C MET A 301 -6.46 -9.17 -16.67
N VAL A 302 -6.65 -9.99 -17.70
CA VAL A 302 -7.48 -11.20 -17.63
C VAL A 302 -6.88 -12.17 -16.60
N PHE A 303 -5.55 -12.35 -16.58
CA PHE A 303 -4.87 -13.20 -15.61
C PHE A 303 -4.99 -12.67 -14.18
N TYR A 304 -4.90 -11.35 -13.97
CA TYR A 304 -5.17 -10.74 -12.66
C TYR A 304 -6.61 -10.99 -12.20
N PHE A 305 -7.59 -10.83 -13.07
CA PHE A 305 -8.99 -11.10 -12.75
C PHE A 305 -9.22 -12.58 -12.44
N PHE A 306 -8.59 -13.50 -13.18
CA PHE A 306 -8.60 -14.92 -12.86
C PHE A 306 -8.02 -15.22 -11.49
N LEU A 307 -6.80 -14.73 -11.21
CA LEU A 307 -6.13 -14.95 -9.95
C LEU A 307 -6.99 -14.49 -8.77
N TYR A 308 -7.54 -13.28 -8.86
CA TYR A 308 -8.32 -12.72 -7.76
C TYR A 308 -9.72 -13.33 -7.64
N GLY A 309 -10.37 -13.68 -8.74
CA GLY A 309 -11.62 -14.44 -8.74
C GLY A 309 -11.46 -15.80 -8.08
N LEU A 310 -10.39 -16.54 -8.42
CA LEU A 310 -10.05 -17.80 -7.76
C LEU A 310 -9.66 -17.61 -6.29
N THR A 311 -9.00 -16.50 -5.95
CA THR A 311 -8.71 -16.15 -4.55
C THR A 311 -9.99 -16.01 -3.74
N VAL A 312 -10.97 -15.26 -4.25
CA VAL A 312 -12.29 -15.12 -3.62
C VAL A 312 -12.97 -16.47 -3.46
N TYR A 313 -12.98 -17.28 -4.53
CA TYR A 313 -13.59 -18.61 -4.49
C TYR A 313 -12.97 -19.52 -3.44
N ASN A 314 -11.64 -19.58 -3.37
CA ASN A 314 -10.92 -20.38 -2.38
C ASN A 314 -11.16 -19.92 -0.93
N LEU A 315 -11.31 -18.61 -0.72
CA LEU A 315 -11.56 -18.04 0.61
C LEU A 315 -13.02 -18.11 1.05
N LYS A 316 -13.97 -18.53 0.18
CA LYS A 316 -15.41 -18.58 0.46
C LYS A 316 -15.73 -19.30 1.78
N ASN A 317 -15.05 -20.39 2.08
CA ASN A 317 -15.24 -21.20 3.27
C ASN A 317 -14.18 -20.94 4.37
N SER A 318 -13.45 -19.81 4.27
CA SER A 318 -12.48 -19.45 5.29
C SER A 318 -13.16 -19.20 6.64
N LYS A 319 -12.55 -19.71 7.73
CA LYS A 319 -12.97 -19.36 9.08
C LYS A 319 -12.76 -17.87 9.41
N TYR A 320 -11.84 -17.23 8.73
CA TYR A 320 -11.57 -15.80 8.83
C TYR A 320 -12.43 -15.07 7.79
N ARG A 321 -13.66 -14.71 8.20
CA ARG A 321 -14.66 -14.17 7.27
C ARG A 321 -14.26 -12.82 6.68
N SER A 322 -13.47 -12.02 7.40
CA SER A 322 -12.97 -10.75 6.88
C SER A 322 -12.06 -10.95 5.66
N PHE A 323 -11.29 -12.04 5.58
CA PHE A 323 -10.42 -12.32 4.43
C PHE A 323 -11.26 -12.55 3.16
N PHE A 324 -12.35 -13.33 3.30
CA PHE A 324 -13.25 -13.57 2.19
C PHE A 324 -13.96 -12.29 1.73
N TYR A 325 -14.63 -11.59 2.67
CA TYR A 325 -15.42 -10.42 2.29
C TYR A 325 -14.55 -9.25 1.83
N PHE A 326 -13.37 -9.06 2.42
CA PHE A 326 -12.41 -8.07 1.93
C PHE A 326 -11.98 -8.39 0.48
N SER A 327 -11.61 -9.66 0.22
CA SER A 327 -11.21 -10.09 -1.13
C SER A 327 -12.35 -9.92 -2.13
N LEU A 328 -13.58 -10.27 -1.75
CA LEU A 328 -14.76 -10.14 -2.59
C LEU A 328 -15.05 -8.68 -2.95
N ILE A 329 -15.15 -7.81 -1.94
CA ILE A 329 -15.48 -6.39 -2.14
C ILE A 329 -14.37 -5.69 -2.93
N PHE A 330 -13.10 -5.96 -2.61
CA PHE A 330 -11.98 -5.37 -3.31
C PHE A 330 -11.87 -5.87 -4.75
N TYR A 331 -12.11 -7.17 -4.99
CA TYR A 331 -12.15 -7.75 -6.32
C TYR A 331 -13.25 -7.11 -7.18
N VAL A 332 -14.48 -7.03 -6.64
CA VAL A 332 -15.57 -6.36 -7.35
C VAL A 332 -15.20 -4.92 -7.68
N ALA A 333 -14.64 -4.16 -6.73
CA ALA A 333 -14.23 -2.79 -6.98
C ALA A 333 -13.18 -2.66 -8.11
N ILE A 334 -12.20 -3.58 -8.17
CA ILE A 334 -11.18 -3.59 -9.23
C ILE A 334 -11.76 -3.83 -10.62
N LEU A 335 -12.84 -4.59 -10.76
CA LEU A 335 -13.50 -4.80 -12.07
C LEU A 335 -14.01 -3.49 -12.69
N PHE A 336 -14.31 -2.48 -11.86
CA PHE A 336 -14.79 -1.16 -12.29
C PHE A 336 -13.67 -0.13 -12.51
N VAL A 337 -12.41 -0.50 -12.25
CA VAL A 337 -11.27 0.42 -12.44
C VAL A 337 -10.90 0.50 -13.91
N GLN A 338 -10.97 1.72 -14.48
CA GLN A 338 -10.54 2.01 -15.84
C GLN A 338 -9.13 2.60 -15.84
N HIS A 339 -8.11 1.76 -15.67
CA HIS A 339 -6.72 2.19 -15.68
C HIS A 339 -5.77 1.05 -16.09
N LYS A 340 -4.75 1.36 -16.91
CA LYS A 340 -3.73 0.38 -17.32
C LYS A 340 -2.90 -0.18 -16.17
N ASP A 341 -2.89 0.47 -15.00
CA ASP A 341 -2.10 0.06 -13.84
C ASP A 341 -2.91 -0.76 -12.82
N ILE A 342 -3.83 -1.61 -13.29
CA ILE A 342 -4.51 -2.62 -12.46
C ILE A 342 -3.53 -3.39 -11.56
N PRO A 343 -2.33 -3.79 -12.03
CA PRO A 343 -1.32 -4.45 -11.18
C PRO A 343 -0.97 -3.67 -9.91
N ARG A 344 -1.00 -2.33 -9.95
CA ARG A 344 -0.78 -1.46 -8.78
C ARG A 344 -2.04 -1.33 -7.92
N TYR A 345 -3.19 -1.06 -8.55
CA TYR A 345 -4.45 -0.87 -7.83
C TYR A 345 -4.93 -2.13 -7.11
N SER A 346 -4.58 -3.31 -7.63
CA SER A 346 -4.97 -4.61 -7.06
C SER A 346 -3.98 -5.19 -6.04
N LEU A 347 -2.89 -4.48 -5.71
CA LEU A 347 -1.90 -4.93 -4.72
C LEU A 347 -2.50 -5.39 -3.39
N PRO A 348 -3.58 -4.79 -2.85
CA PRO A 348 -4.19 -5.26 -1.61
C PRO A 348 -4.75 -6.68 -1.65
N LEU A 349 -5.01 -7.22 -2.84
CA LEU A 349 -5.45 -8.62 -3.00
C LEU A 349 -4.31 -9.63 -2.96
N TRP A 350 -3.06 -9.21 -3.18
CA TRP A 350 -1.92 -10.12 -3.20
C TRP A 350 -1.66 -10.89 -1.89
N PRO A 351 -1.72 -10.27 -0.70
CA PRO A 351 -1.63 -11.03 0.55
C PRO A 351 -2.67 -12.15 0.64
N MET A 352 -3.90 -11.88 0.20
CA MET A 352 -5.00 -12.85 0.19
C MET A 352 -4.78 -13.94 -0.86
N ALA A 353 -4.26 -13.59 -2.04
CA ALA A 353 -3.90 -14.55 -3.08
C ALA A 353 -2.78 -15.50 -2.61
N LEU A 354 -1.73 -14.97 -1.99
CA LEU A 354 -0.64 -15.78 -1.43
C LEU A 354 -1.14 -16.76 -0.37
N ILE A 355 -2.03 -16.32 0.51
CA ILE A 355 -2.66 -17.17 1.52
C ILE A 355 -3.54 -18.24 0.87
N SER A 356 -4.37 -17.83 -0.10
CA SER A 356 -5.32 -18.69 -0.80
C SER A 356 -4.63 -19.82 -1.59
N PHE A 357 -3.49 -19.51 -2.21
CA PHE A 357 -2.68 -20.42 -3.01
C PHE A 357 -1.38 -20.85 -2.30
N GLU A 358 -1.38 -20.87 -0.96
CA GLU A 358 -0.20 -21.16 -0.14
C GLU A 358 0.56 -22.40 -0.61
N LYS A 359 -0.15 -23.52 -0.83
CA LYS A 359 0.46 -24.77 -1.27
C LYS A 359 1.20 -24.65 -2.60
N PHE A 360 0.70 -23.83 -3.51
CA PHE A 360 1.34 -23.57 -4.79
C PHE A 360 2.59 -22.72 -4.60
N PHE A 361 2.46 -21.57 -3.94
CA PHE A 361 3.56 -20.61 -3.76
C PHE A 361 4.69 -21.13 -2.85
N THR A 362 4.44 -22.13 -2.00
CA THR A 362 5.47 -22.76 -1.15
C THR A 362 5.99 -24.08 -1.71
N SER A 363 5.57 -24.48 -2.91
CA SER A 363 6.03 -25.71 -3.54
C SER A 363 7.48 -25.62 -4.06
N LYS A 364 8.19 -26.74 -4.09
CA LYS A 364 9.55 -26.80 -4.69
C LYS A 364 9.54 -26.41 -6.16
N LYS A 365 8.50 -26.78 -6.91
CA LYS A 365 8.35 -26.44 -8.34
C LYS A 365 8.26 -24.93 -8.51
N PHE A 366 7.43 -24.27 -7.68
CA PHE A 366 7.33 -22.82 -7.69
C PHE A 366 8.66 -22.15 -7.33
N LEU A 367 9.36 -22.64 -6.29
CA LEU A 367 10.66 -22.09 -5.88
C LEU A 367 11.67 -22.10 -7.04
N ILE A 368 11.78 -23.21 -7.78
CA ILE A 368 12.72 -23.32 -8.91
C ILE A 368 12.39 -22.29 -9.98
N VAL A 369 11.12 -22.24 -10.41
CA VAL A 369 10.66 -21.29 -11.44
C VAL A 369 10.81 -19.85 -10.96
N PHE A 370 10.48 -19.57 -9.70
CA PHE A 370 10.62 -18.25 -9.10
C PHE A 370 12.08 -17.75 -9.11
N LEU A 371 13.04 -18.62 -8.75
CA LEU A 371 14.46 -18.27 -8.77
C LEU A 371 14.95 -18.01 -10.22
N LEU A 372 14.48 -18.78 -11.19
CA LEU A 372 14.78 -18.57 -12.60
C LEU A 372 14.20 -17.25 -13.14
N LEU A 373 13.06 -16.81 -12.60
CA LEU A 373 12.39 -15.57 -13.02
C LEU A 373 12.87 -14.32 -12.28
N LEU A 374 13.64 -14.44 -11.19
CA LEU A 374 14.16 -13.28 -10.46
C LEU A 374 14.86 -12.25 -11.35
N PRO A 375 15.73 -12.63 -12.30
CA PRO A 375 16.34 -11.65 -13.21
C PRO A 375 15.30 -10.88 -14.03
N ALA A 376 14.27 -11.56 -14.53
CA ALA A 376 13.19 -10.90 -15.29
C ALA A 376 12.40 -9.91 -14.44
N ILE A 377 12.16 -10.24 -13.15
CA ILE A 377 11.48 -9.36 -12.19
C ILE A 377 12.31 -8.08 -11.96
N TYR A 378 13.62 -8.20 -11.82
CA TYR A 378 14.51 -7.04 -11.68
C TYR A 378 14.64 -6.23 -12.97
N LEU A 379 14.73 -6.88 -14.12
CA LEU A 379 14.72 -6.21 -15.43
C LEU A 379 13.42 -5.39 -15.60
N PHE A 380 12.27 -5.96 -15.24
CA PHE A 380 11.01 -5.23 -15.22
C PHE A 380 11.09 -4.01 -14.30
N ALA A 381 11.62 -4.18 -13.07
CA ALA A 381 11.68 -3.09 -12.10
C ALA A 381 12.60 -1.95 -12.60
N TRP A 382 13.78 -2.24 -13.12
CA TRP A 382 14.70 -1.24 -13.66
C TRP A 382 14.13 -0.52 -14.88
N ASN A 383 13.55 -1.25 -15.86
CA ASN A 383 12.87 -0.63 -16.99
C ASN A 383 11.73 0.27 -16.53
N PHE A 384 10.90 -0.21 -15.62
CA PHE A 384 9.79 0.59 -15.10
C PHE A 384 10.28 1.89 -14.45
N ILE A 385 11.33 1.83 -13.63
CA ILE A 385 11.89 3.00 -12.94
C ILE A 385 12.48 3.98 -13.94
N VAL A 386 13.22 3.49 -14.95
CA VAL A 386 13.87 4.37 -15.95
C VAL A 386 12.85 5.08 -16.83
N TYR A 387 11.79 4.40 -17.26
CA TYR A 387 10.83 4.94 -18.22
C TYR A 387 9.55 5.55 -17.60
N ASN A 388 9.46 5.62 -16.28
CA ASN A 388 8.33 6.24 -15.56
C ASN A 388 8.75 7.40 -14.64
N ILE A 389 9.74 8.15 -15.04
CA ILE A 389 10.16 9.37 -14.31
C ILE A 389 9.19 10.51 -14.59
N MET A 390 8.90 11.30 -13.56
CA MET A 390 8.18 12.55 -13.72
C MET A 390 9.06 13.57 -14.44
N PRO A 391 8.56 14.26 -15.47
CA PRO A 391 9.32 15.28 -16.23
C PRO A 391 9.49 16.56 -15.39
N ILE A 392 10.35 16.53 -14.38
CA ILE A 392 10.70 17.68 -13.56
C ILE A 392 12.00 18.28 -14.14
N SER A 393 11.99 19.50 -14.63
CA SER A 393 13.16 20.28 -14.98
C SER A 393 13.56 21.22 -13.86
N ASN A 394 12.58 21.84 -13.18
CA ASN A 394 12.83 22.70 -12.02
C ASN A 394 12.55 21.97 -10.70
N TRP A 395 13.59 21.75 -9.91
CA TRP A 395 13.52 21.09 -8.62
C TRP A 395 13.15 22.02 -7.45
N GLN A 396 13.23 23.34 -7.63
CA GLN A 396 12.98 24.32 -6.55
C GLN A 396 11.64 24.09 -5.81
N PRO A 397 10.52 23.79 -6.49
CA PRO A 397 9.26 23.51 -5.79
C PRO A 397 9.32 22.36 -4.78
N TYR A 398 10.24 21.44 -4.96
CA TYR A 398 10.36 20.21 -4.16
C TYR A 398 11.44 20.26 -3.09
N LEU A 399 12.37 21.22 -3.16
CA LEU A 399 13.46 21.45 -2.20
C LEU A 399 13.03 22.22 -0.92
#